data_e6639363e811931346ecffe107f55095
#
_entry.id   e6639363e811931346ecffe107f55095
#
_cell.length_a   1.000
_cell.length_b   1.000
_cell.length_c   1.000
_cell.angle_alpha   90.00
_cell.angle_beta   90.00
_cell.angle_gamma   90.00
#
_symmetry.space_group_name_H-M   'P 1'
#
loop_
_entity.id
_entity.type
_entity.pdbx_description
1 polymer ?
#
loop_
_entity_poly.entity_id
_entity_poly.type
_entity_poly.pdbx_seq_one_letter_code
_entity_poly.pdbx_strand_id
1 'polypeptide(L)'
;MKYFIQITLITYIVSMLVYTLWSSITFATIDKGWIGSLVYLPHGCRVIIYCFFGARSLPALYAAEITGPTLVWGDQYLDYSSYASISSLLSVVVAVEIVKWSRVSTFNYNILKKVNFANYKFLIFVIIISALFNSIFTNLVLSMINGVNIGVEVIARFFIGDMLGSIVFITFLMILFNLLQQRRLYKVHED
;
A
#
# COMPACT_ATOMS: atom_id res chain seq x y z
N MET A 1 -1.25 17.39 18.93
CA MET A 1 -2.40 17.55 18.00
C MET A 1 -1.95 17.93 16.59
N LYS A 2 -1.15 19.00 16.37
CA LYS A 2 -0.66 19.43 15.03
C LYS A 2 0.04 18.30 14.24
N TYR A 3 0.94 17.55 14.87
CA TYR A 3 1.69 16.47 14.23
C TYR A 3 0.78 15.31 13.74
N PHE A 4 -0.24 14.96 14.50
CA PHE A 4 -1.22 13.94 14.10
C PHE A 4 -2.02 14.39 12.86
N ILE A 5 -2.48 15.64 12.86
CA ILE A 5 -3.22 16.22 11.72
C ILE A 5 -2.35 16.23 10.46
N GLN A 6 -1.07 16.60 10.59
CA GLN A 6 -0.13 16.58 9.46
C GLN A 6 0.07 15.17 8.89
N ILE A 7 0.27 14.15 9.76
CA ILE A 7 0.39 12.76 9.31
C ILE A 7 -0.89 12.33 8.57
N THR A 8 -2.06 12.59 9.16
CA THR A 8 -3.34 12.22 8.57
C THR A 8 -3.53 12.85 7.19
N LEU A 9 -3.25 14.16 7.06
CA LEU A 9 -3.40 14.88 5.80
C LEU A 9 -2.42 14.37 4.73
N ILE A 10 -1.14 14.25 5.08
CA ILE A 10 -0.10 13.75 4.15
C ILE A 10 -0.43 12.32 3.71
N THR A 11 -0.79 11.44 4.66
CA THR A 11 -1.14 10.05 4.37
C THR A 11 -2.32 9.98 3.39
N TYR A 12 -3.39 10.74 3.66
CA TYR A 12 -4.57 10.73 2.80
C TYR A 12 -4.24 11.25 1.40
N ILE A 13 -3.58 12.40 1.28
CA ILE A 13 -3.23 13.00 -0.02
C ILE A 13 -2.33 12.05 -0.83
N VAL A 14 -1.28 11.50 -0.22
CA VAL A 14 -0.36 10.58 -0.91
C VAL A 14 -1.09 9.32 -1.36
N SER A 15 -1.93 8.74 -0.51
CA SER A 15 -2.71 7.55 -0.86
C SER A 15 -3.66 7.83 -2.01
N MET A 16 -4.37 8.96 -2.00
CA MET A 16 -5.29 9.33 -3.08
C MET A 16 -4.56 9.59 -4.39
N LEU A 17 -3.38 10.24 -4.36
CA LEU A 17 -2.54 10.38 -5.56
C LEU A 17 -2.13 9.04 -6.15
N VAL A 18 -1.75 8.07 -5.29
CA VAL A 18 -1.38 6.72 -5.75
C VAL A 18 -2.60 5.98 -6.32
N TYR A 19 -3.77 6.10 -5.71
CA TYR A 19 -5.03 5.56 -6.25
C TYR A 19 -5.35 6.15 -7.62
N THR A 20 -5.25 7.47 -7.79
CA THR A 20 -5.51 8.15 -9.06
C THR A 20 -4.52 7.71 -10.14
N LEU A 21 -3.23 7.63 -9.83
CA LEU A 21 -2.22 7.12 -10.75
C LEU A 21 -2.47 5.67 -11.14
N TRP A 22 -2.74 4.82 -10.17
CA TRP A 22 -3.03 3.42 -10.41
C TRP A 22 -4.29 3.25 -11.28
N SER A 23 -5.37 3.97 -10.97
CA SER A 23 -6.61 3.92 -11.75
C SER A 23 -6.41 4.38 -13.20
N SER A 24 -5.62 5.42 -13.42
CA SER A 24 -5.32 5.92 -14.77
C SER A 24 -4.58 4.89 -15.62
N ILE A 25 -3.66 4.12 -15.00
CA ILE A 25 -2.91 3.06 -15.68
C ILE A 25 -3.79 1.84 -15.95
N THR A 26 -4.63 1.47 -14.98
CA THR A 26 -5.42 0.24 -15.05
C THR A 26 -6.72 0.40 -15.83
N PHE A 27 -7.26 1.62 -15.91
CA PHE A 27 -8.49 1.91 -16.66
C PHE A 27 -8.43 1.47 -18.12
N ALA A 28 -7.25 1.53 -18.74
CA ALA A 28 -7.02 1.09 -20.11
C ALA A 28 -6.89 -0.45 -20.26
N THR A 29 -6.74 -1.19 -19.15
CA THR A 29 -6.41 -2.63 -19.17
C THR A 29 -7.43 -3.51 -18.44
N ILE A 30 -8.46 -2.92 -17.82
CA ILE A 30 -9.47 -3.68 -17.07
C ILE A 30 -10.54 -4.19 -18.03
N ASP A 31 -10.48 -5.48 -18.33
CA ASP A 31 -11.64 -6.21 -18.81
C ASP A 31 -12.73 -6.23 -17.73
N LYS A 32 -13.95 -5.82 -18.11
CA LYS A 32 -15.09 -5.58 -17.19
C LYS A 32 -15.56 -6.81 -16.37
N GLY A 33 -14.86 -7.91 -16.37
CA GLY A 33 -15.21 -9.13 -15.63
C GLY A 33 -14.13 -9.62 -14.64
N TRP A 34 -13.03 -8.90 -14.47
CA TRP A 34 -11.91 -9.41 -13.69
C TRP A 34 -11.85 -8.80 -12.28
N ILE A 35 -11.82 -9.67 -11.27
CA ILE A 35 -11.61 -9.30 -9.88
C ILE A 35 -10.09 -9.27 -9.61
N GLY A 36 -9.56 -8.10 -9.27
CA GLY A 36 -8.17 -7.88 -8.89
C GLY A 36 -7.24 -7.44 -10.03
N SER A 37 -6.31 -6.56 -9.71
CA SER A 37 -5.27 -6.03 -10.61
C SER A 37 -3.97 -6.83 -10.48
N LEU A 38 -3.27 -7.05 -11.61
CA LEU A 38 -1.92 -7.67 -11.61
C LEU A 38 -0.82 -6.74 -11.06
N VAL A 39 -1.08 -5.45 -10.97
CA VAL A 39 -0.16 -4.48 -10.37
C VAL A 39 -0.98 -3.53 -9.51
N TYR A 40 -1.02 -3.76 -8.20
CA TYR A 40 -1.81 -2.97 -7.26
C TYR A 40 -0.93 -2.02 -6.45
N LEU A 41 -0.62 -0.85 -7.03
CA LEU A 41 0.24 0.17 -6.42
C LEU A 41 -0.21 0.62 -5.02
N PRO A 42 -1.52 0.75 -4.72
CA PRO A 42 -1.97 1.18 -3.40
C PRO A 42 -1.50 0.28 -2.25
N HIS A 43 -1.28 -1.02 -2.49
CA HIS A 43 -0.74 -1.91 -1.46
C HIS A 43 0.66 -1.49 -1.01
N GLY A 44 1.57 -1.23 -1.95
CA GLY A 44 2.93 -0.77 -1.64
C GLY A 44 2.93 0.58 -0.89
N CYS A 45 2.08 1.50 -1.32
CA CYS A 45 1.88 2.79 -0.65
C CYS A 45 1.46 2.60 0.82
N ARG A 46 0.45 1.78 1.06
CA ARG A 46 -0.10 1.46 2.39
C ARG A 46 0.95 0.84 3.31
N VAL A 47 1.70 -0.14 2.83
CA VAL A 47 2.79 -0.77 3.57
C VAL A 47 3.84 0.26 3.98
N ILE A 48 4.31 1.06 3.02
CA ILE A 48 5.31 2.10 3.28
C ILE A 48 4.82 3.10 4.31
N ILE A 49 3.64 3.67 4.11
CA ILE A 49 3.06 4.68 5.01
C ILE A 49 2.88 4.11 6.42
N TYR A 50 2.37 2.89 6.55
CA TYR A 50 2.22 2.26 7.87
C TYR A 50 3.58 1.99 8.53
N CYS A 51 4.56 1.53 7.78
CA CYS A 51 5.93 1.36 8.31
C CYS A 51 6.51 2.68 8.81
N PHE A 52 6.23 3.82 8.14
CA PHE A 52 6.76 5.13 8.52
C PHE A 52 6.03 5.78 9.70
N PHE A 53 4.71 5.77 9.69
CA PHE A 53 3.88 6.53 10.62
C PHE A 53 3.19 5.66 11.67
N GLY A 54 3.24 4.32 11.52
CA GLY A 54 2.61 3.36 12.41
C GLY A 54 1.09 3.53 12.49
N ALA A 55 0.52 3.18 13.65
CA ALA A 55 -0.92 3.23 13.88
C ALA A 55 -1.56 4.62 13.67
N ARG A 56 -0.76 5.70 13.70
CA ARG A 56 -1.26 7.07 13.47
C ARG A 56 -1.75 7.28 12.04
N SER A 57 -1.25 6.51 11.08
CA SER A 57 -1.69 6.58 9.68
C SER A 57 -2.99 5.83 9.39
N LEU A 58 -3.40 4.89 10.26
CA LEU A 58 -4.54 4.00 10.01
C LEU A 58 -5.86 4.73 9.69
N PRO A 59 -6.26 5.81 10.39
CA PRO A 59 -7.50 6.49 10.06
C PRO A 59 -7.50 7.09 8.66
N ALA A 60 -6.37 7.67 8.24
CA ALA A 60 -6.23 8.26 6.92
C ALA A 60 -6.11 7.20 5.81
N LEU A 61 -5.40 6.11 6.07
CA LEU A 61 -5.33 4.95 5.17
C LEU A 61 -6.72 4.34 4.98
N TYR A 62 -7.49 4.18 6.06
CA TYR A 62 -8.86 3.67 5.97
C TYR A 62 -9.76 4.57 5.13
N ALA A 63 -9.71 5.88 5.37
CA ALA A 63 -10.44 6.84 4.56
C ALA A 63 -10.06 6.76 3.07
N ALA A 64 -8.77 6.64 2.76
CA ALA A 64 -8.28 6.51 1.39
C ALA A 64 -8.69 5.18 0.73
N GLU A 65 -8.72 4.07 1.49
CA GLU A 65 -9.17 2.75 1.00
C GLU A 65 -10.67 2.72 0.68
N ILE A 66 -11.48 3.56 1.32
CA ILE A 66 -12.90 3.71 0.99
C ILE A 66 -13.08 4.65 -0.20
N THR A 67 -12.42 5.81 -0.17
CA THR A 67 -12.62 6.84 -1.19
C THR A 67 -11.89 6.56 -2.50
N GLY A 68 -10.75 5.86 -2.46
CA GLY A 68 -9.97 5.52 -3.65
C GLY A 68 -10.72 4.65 -4.65
N PRO A 69 -11.26 3.49 -4.25
CA PRO A 69 -12.06 2.65 -5.12
C PRO A 69 -13.32 3.32 -5.67
N THR A 70 -13.99 4.19 -4.88
CA THR A 70 -15.19 4.89 -5.33
C THR A 70 -14.92 5.84 -6.48
N LEU A 71 -13.72 6.43 -6.55
CA LEU A 71 -13.31 7.26 -7.69
C LEU A 71 -13.16 6.45 -8.99
N VAL A 72 -12.87 5.17 -8.87
CA VAL A 72 -12.63 4.28 -10.03
C VAL A 72 -13.91 3.59 -10.47
N TRP A 73 -14.73 3.13 -9.54
CA TRP A 73 -15.86 2.23 -9.79
C TRP A 73 -17.24 2.85 -9.54
N GLY A 74 -17.30 4.06 -8.96
CA GLY A 74 -18.54 4.73 -8.58
C GLY A 74 -19.18 4.11 -7.33
N ASP A 75 -20.44 4.53 -7.06
CA ASP A 75 -21.15 4.24 -5.80
C ASP A 75 -21.43 2.75 -5.52
N GLN A 76 -21.40 1.91 -6.56
CA GLN A 76 -21.65 0.46 -6.40
C GLN A 76 -20.58 -0.26 -5.56
N TYR A 77 -19.43 0.38 -5.31
CA TYR A 77 -18.32 -0.20 -4.56
C TYR A 77 -18.34 0.14 -3.07
N LEU A 78 -19.18 1.08 -2.63
CA LEU A 78 -19.19 1.60 -1.26
C LEU A 78 -19.56 0.55 -0.20
N ASP A 79 -20.54 -0.29 -0.48
CA ASP A 79 -21.04 -1.28 0.51
C ASP A 79 -20.04 -2.41 0.79
N TYR A 80 -19.17 -2.71 -0.17
CA TYR A 80 -18.15 -3.76 -0.04
C TYR A 80 -16.82 -3.23 0.47
N SER A 81 -16.53 -1.94 0.27
CA SER A 81 -15.22 -1.36 0.53
C SER A 81 -14.88 -1.30 2.01
N SER A 82 -15.85 -1.08 2.90
CA SER A 82 -15.60 -0.87 4.32
C SER A 82 -14.96 -2.08 5.02
N TYR A 83 -15.54 -3.26 4.86
CA TYR A 83 -15.02 -4.49 5.50
C TYR A 83 -13.75 -5.00 4.81
N ALA A 84 -13.71 -4.94 3.48
CA ALA A 84 -12.53 -5.30 2.72
C ALA A 84 -11.35 -4.37 3.05
N SER A 85 -11.61 -3.08 3.21
CA SER A 85 -10.61 -2.09 3.63
C SER A 85 -10.05 -2.36 5.01
N ILE A 86 -10.91 -2.73 5.99
CA ILE A 86 -10.45 -3.12 7.32
C ILE A 86 -9.57 -4.36 7.23
N SER A 87 -10.00 -5.40 6.52
CA SER A 87 -9.25 -6.63 6.33
C SER A 87 -7.87 -6.36 5.70
N SER A 88 -7.86 -5.52 4.69
CA SER A 88 -6.67 -5.11 3.97
C SER A 88 -5.67 -4.35 4.87
N LEU A 89 -6.15 -3.43 5.70
CA LEU A 89 -5.30 -2.72 6.67
C LEU A 89 -4.79 -3.65 7.77
N LEU A 90 -5.64 -4.53 8.29
CA LEU A 90 -5.24 -5.51 9.30
C LEU A 90 -4.14 -6.42 8.78
N SER A 91 -4.16 -6.81 7.51
CA SER A 91 -3.10 -7.63 6.92
C SER A 91 -1.72 -6.96 7.03
N VAL A 92 -1.65 -5.64 6.83
CA VAL A 92 -0.39 -4.88 6.98
C VAL A 92 0.02 -4.77 8.44
N VAL A 93 -0.93 -4.48 9.35
CA VAL A 93 -0.64 -4.39 10.79
C VAL A 93 -0.09 -5.71 11.31
N VAL A 94 -0.76 -6.81 11.01
CA VAL A 94 -0.36 -8.16 11.44
C VAL A 94 0.99 -8.54 10.85
N ALA A 95 1.23 -8.24 9.57
CA ALA A 95 2.51 -8.51 8.92
C ALA A 95 3.67 -7.78 9.62
N VAL A 96 3.49 -6.49 9.92
CA VAL A 96 4.50 -5.69 10.63
C VAL A 96 4.77 -6.26 12.02
N GLU A 97 3.75 -6.65 12.77
CA GLU A 97 3.93 -7.22 14.11
C GLU A 97 4.61 -8.60 14.05
N ILE A 98 4.27 -9.48 13.09
CA ILE A 98 4.94 -10.76 12.89
C ILE A 98 6.42 -10.55 12.59
N VAL A 99 6.76 -9.62 11.69
CA VAL A 99 8.16 -9.35 11.34
C VAL A 99 8.93 -8.73 12.52
N LYS A 100 8.29 -7.91 13.35
CA LYS A 100 8.89 -7.43 14.61
C LYS A 100 9.16 -8.59 15.59
N TRP A 101 8.20 -9.51 15.73
CA TRP A 101 8.37 -10.67 16.61
C TRP A 101 9.48 -11.62 16.16
N SER A 102 9.69 -11.75 14.85
CA SER A 102 10.80 -12.56 14.30
C SER A 102 12.18 -11.95 14.54
N ARG A 103 12.27 -10.79 15.21
CA ARG A 103 13.52 -10.05 15.48
C ARG A 103 14.32 -9.69 14.22
N VAL A 104 13.71 -9.70 13.06
CA VAL A 104 14.26 -9.04 11.88
C VAL A 104 14.34 -7.55 12.21
N SER A 105 15.53 -7.00 12.22
CA SER A 105 15.88 -5.68 12.79
C SER A 105 14.79 -4.62 12.62
N THR A 106 14.41 -3.99 13.76
CA THR A 106 13.46 -2.90 13.79
C THR A 106 13.97 -1.71 12.99
N PHE A 107 13.13 -1.20 12.17
CA PHE A 107 13.39 -0.05 11.32
C PHE A 107 13.40 1.23 12.14
N ASN A 108 14.57 1.78 12.42
CA ASN A 108 14.70 3.13 12.95
C ASN A 108 14.67 4.12 11.80
N TYR A 109 13.49 4.64 11.50
CA TYR A 109 13.27 5.57 10.41
C TYR A 109 13.81 6.96 10.68
N ASN A 110 14.78 7.33 9.86
CA ASN A 110 14.98 8.70 9.50
C ASN A 110 14.87 8.79 7.96
N ILE A 111 13.85 9.49 7.45
CA ILE A 111 13.56 9.67 6.02
C ILE A 111 14.79 10.18 5.23
N LEU A 112 15.74 10.84 5.92
CA LEU A 112 16.93 11.44 5.34
C LEU A 112 18.17 10.53 5.40
N LYS A 113 18.14 9.40 6.10
CA LYS A 113 19.24 8.44 6.12
C LYS A 113 19.13 7.45 4.97
N LYS A 114 20.26 7.15 4.34
CA LYS A 114 20.36 6.08 3.34
C LYS A 114 19.76 4.80 3.91
N VAL A 115 18.87 4.18 3.13
CA VAL A 115 18.25 2.91 3.49
C VAL A 115 19.36 1.88 3.72
N ASN A 116 19.46 1.34 4.92
CA ASN A 116 20.45 0.32 5.26
C ASN A 116 19.92 -1.06 4.80
N PHE A 117 20.81 -1.98 4.44
CA PHE A 117 20.45 -3.32 3.95
C PHE A 117 19.55 -4.11 4.93
N ALA A 118 19.71 -3.89 6.25
CA ALA A 118 18.82 -4.43 7.27
C ALA A 118 17.35 -3.96 7.11
N ASN A 119 17.15 -2.75 6.62
CA ASN A 119 15.84 -2.16 6.42
C ASN A 119 15.11 -2.76 5.21
N TYR A 120 15.85 -3.16 4.15
CA TYR A 120 15.29 -3.85 3.01
C TYR A 120 14.70 -5.21 3.37
N LYS A 121 15.40 -6.00 4.18
CA LYS A 121 14.90 -7.31 4.62
C LYS A 121 13.57 -7.16 5.35
N PHE A 122 13.49 -6.23 6.30
CA PHE A 122 12.26 -5.95 7.02
C PHE A 122 11.12 -5.61 6.05
N LEU A 123 11.35 -4.68 5.14
CA LEU A 123 10.34 -4.21 4.19
C LEU A 123 9.87 -5.33 3.24
N ILE A 124 10.82 -6.11 2.72
CA ILE A 124 10.51 -7.26 1.85
C ILE A 124 9.63 -8.27 2.59
N PHE A 125 9.98 -8.64 3.83
CA PHE A 125 9.18 -9.57 4.61
C PHE A 125 7.78 -9.01 4.92
N VAL A 126 7.67 -7.75 5.28
CA VAL A 126 6.36 -7.10 5.51
C VAL A 126 5.52 -7.14 4.23
N ILE A 127 6.09 -6.86 3.07
CA ILE A 127 5.36 -6.90 1.79
C ILE A 127 4.86 -8.32 1.50
N ILE A 128 5.73 -9.33 1.60
CA ILE A 128 5.35 -10.71 1.31
C ILE A 128 4.23 -11.18 2.24
N ILE A 129 4.39 -10.98 3.54
CA ILE A 129 3.44 -11.44 4.55
C ILE A 129 2.13 -10.65 4.44
N SER A 130 2.18 -9.33 4.24
CA SER A 130 0.98 -8.52 4.09
C SER A 130 0.22 -8.83 2.80
N ALA A 131 0.92 -9.06 1.69
CA ALA A 131 0.31 -9.48 0.44
C ALA A 131 -0.39 -10.83 0.57
N LEU A 132 0.25 -11.80 1.26
CA LEU A 132 -0.33 -13.11 1.52
C LEU A 132 -1.61 -12.99 2.38
N PHE A 133 -1.56 -12.27 3.48
CA PHE A 133 -2.72 -12.08 4.34
C PHE A 133 -3.82 -11.27 3.65
N ASN A 134 -3.46 -10.23 2.91
CA ASN A 134 -4.42 -9.44 2.15
C ASN A 134 -5.14 -10.31 1.10
N SER A 135 -4.41 -11.11 0.36
CA SER A 135 -4.98 -11.98 -0.67
C SER A 135 -5.95 -13.02 -0.09
N ILE A 136 -5.68 -13.56 1.10
CA ILE A 136 -6.54 -14.55 1.75
C ILE A 136 -7.73 -13.86 2.45
N PHE A 137 -7.45 -12.93 3.37
CA PHE A 137 -8.49 -12.37 4.22
C PHE A 137 -9.44 -11.44 3.49
N THR A 138 -8.93 -10.60 2.58
CA THR A 138 -9.80 -9.72 1.80
C THR A 138 -10.70 -10.51 0.86
N ASN A 139 -10.19 -11.55 0.21
CA ASN A 139 -11.01 -12.41 -0.64
C ASN A 139 -12.01 -13.25 0.16
N LEU A 140 -11.65 -13.68 1.37
CA LEU A 140 -12.59 -14.37 2.26
C LEU A 140 -13.75 -13.44 2.66
N VAL A 141 -13.45 -12.20 3.03
CA VAL A 141 -14.46 -11.17 3.34
C VAL A 141 -15.33 -10.88 2.12
N LEU A 142 -14.75 -10.70 0.94
CA LEU A 142 -15.49 -10.47 -0.31
C LEU A 142 -16.38 -11.67 -0.66
N SER A 143 -15.90 -12.90 -0.49
CA SER A 143 -16.69 -14.12 -0.68
C SER A 143 -17.89 -14.18 0.25
N MET A 144 -17.68 -13.88 1.54
CA MET A 144 -18.76 -13.89 2.53
C MET A 144 -19.84 -12.83 2.27
N ILE A 145 -19.45 -11.62 1.88
CA ILE A 145 -20.38 -10.51 1.63
C ILE A 145 -21.17 -10.73 0.33
N ASN A 146 -20.49 -11.20 -0.71
CA ASN A 146 -21.11 -11.33 -2.03
C ASN A 146 -21.78 -12.69 -2.28
N GLY A 147 -21.58 -13.67 -1.38
CA GLY A 147 -22.05 -15.04 -1.61
C GLY A 147 -21.40 -15.73 -2.83
N VAL A 148 -20.20 -15.27 -3.23
CA VAL A 148 -19.49 -15.75 -4.42
C VAL A 148 -18.32 -16.63 -4.01
N ASN A 149 -18.22 -17.81 -4.62
CA ASN A 149 -17.03 -18.66 -4.42
C ASN A 149 -15.82 -18.04 -5.13
N ILE A 150 -14.86 -17.59 -4.32
CA ILE A 150 -13.59 -17.06 -4.82
C ILE A 150 -12.58 -18.21 -4.95
N GLY A 151 -12.19 -18.48 -6.19
CA GLY A 151 -11.23 -19.54 -6.51
C GLY A 151 -9.79 -19.16 -6.10
N VAL A 152 -8.93 -20.19 -6.00
CA VAL A 152 -7.49 -20.04 -5.70
C VAL A 152 -6.80 -19.11 -6.72
N GLU A 153 -7.27 -19.10 -7.96
CA GLU A 153 -6.73 -18.25 -9.02
C GLU A 153 -6.87 -16.75 -8.68
N VAL A 154 -8.02 -16.33 -8.14
CA VAL A 154 -8.27 -14.95 -7.73
C VAL A 154 -7.36 -14.59 -6.55
N ILE A 155 -7.24 -15.50 -5.57
CA ILE A 155 -6.33 -15.30 -4.41
C ILE A 155 -4.89 -15.13 -4.87
N ALA A 156 -4.42 -16.02 -5.77
CA ALA A 156 -3.07 -15.93 -6.33
C ALA A 156 -2.85 -14.61 -7.10
N ARG A 157 -3.85 -14.17 -7.84
CA ARG A 157 -3.81 -12.90 -8.58
C ARG A 157 -3.71 -11.69 -7.66
N PHE A 158 -4.47 -11.65 -6.57
CA PHE A 158 -4.35 -10.61 -5.56
C PHE A 158 -2.96 -10.61 -4.93
N PHE A 159 -2.44 -11.79 -4.56
CA PHE A 159 -1.10 -11.90 -4.00
C PHE A 159 -0.01 -11.37 -4.95
N ILE A 160 -0.04 -11.81 -6.21
CA ILE A 160 0.91 -11.34 -7.24
C ILE A 160 0.75 -9.84 -7.49
N GLY A 161 -0.49 -9.37 -7.57
CA GLY A 161 -0.80 -7.96 -7.78
C GLY A 161 -0.25 -7.05 -6.69
N ASP A 162 -0.42 -7.44 -5.44
CA ASP A 162 0.10 -6.72 -4.27
C ASP A 162 1.63 -6.72 -4.24
N MET A 163 2.24 -7.87 -4.56
CA MET A 163 3.70 -8.02 -4.64
C MET A 163 4.30 -7.14 -5.74
N LEU A 164 3.80 -7.26 -6.96
CA LEU A 164 4.30 -6.49 -8.10
C LEU A 164 4.02 -5.00 -7.93
N GLY A 165 2.82 -4.64 -7.46
CA GLY A 165 2.48 -3.26 -7.17
C GLY A 165 3.40 -2.62 -6.13
N SER A 166 3.76 -3.37 -5.08
CA SER A 166 4.69 -2.91 -4.05
C SER A 166 6.10 -2.73 -4.60
N ILE A 167 6.59 -3.66 -5.41
CA ILE A 167 7.92 -3.56 -6.05
C ILE A 167 7.98 -2.34 -6.96
N VAL A 168 6.98 -2.16 -7.81
CA VAL A 168 6.92 -1.00 -8.73
C VAL A 168 6.87 0.30 -7.94
N PHE A 169 6.04 0.38 -6.89
CA PHE A 169 5.92 1.57 -6.05
C PHE A 169 7.23 1.93 -5.35
N ILE A 170 7.92 0.94 -4.75
CA ILE A 170 9.21 1.17 -4.08
C ILE A 170 10.28 1.61 -5.09
N THR A 171 10.34 0.96 -6.25
CA THR A 171 11.27 1.33 -7.32
C THR A 171 11.04 2.77 -7.76
N PHE A 172 9.79 3.15 -7.96
CA PHE A 172 9.42 4.54 -8.28
C PHE A 172 9.90 5.52 -7.20
N LEU A 173 9.67 5.22 -5.91
CA LEU A 173 10.15 6.06 -4.81
C LEU A 173 11.67 6.17 -4.79
N MET A 174 12.39 5.07 -5.03
CA MET A 174 13.87 5.07 -5.08
C MET A 174 14.38 5.99 -6.19
N ILE A 175 13.80 5.90 -7.38
CA ILE A 175 14.17 6.77 -8.52
C ILE A 175 13.85 8.23 -8.18
N LEU A 176 12.67 8.51 -7.65
CA LEU A 176 12.25 9.86 -7.27
C LEU A 176 13.22 10.49 -6.24
N PHE A 177 13.57 9.75 -5.19
CA PHE A 177 14.50 10.24 -4.17
C PHE A 177 15.90 10.47 -4.72
N ASN A 178 16.40 9.60 -5.61
CA ASN A 178 17.68 9.78 -6.26
C ASN A 178 17.71 11.06 -7.10
N LEU A 179 16.66 11.31 -7.88
CA LEU A 179 16.55 12.52 -8.70
C LEU A 179 16.48 13.80 -7.85
N LEU A 180 15.73 13.76 -6.74
CA LEU A 180 15.64 14.89 -5.82
C LEU A 180 16.97 15.16 -5.09
N GLN A 181 17.72 14.12 -4.75
CA GLN A 181 19.05 14.24 -4.15
C GLN A 181 20.06 14.83 -5.11
N GLN A 182 20.07 14.40 -6.36
CA GLN A 182 20.94 14.97 -7.40
C GLN A 182 20.68 16.45 -7.59
N ARG A 183 19.43 16.89 -7.71
CA ARG A 183 19.08 18.31 -7.84
C ARG A 183 19.54 19.16 -6.65
N ARG A 184 19.54 18.62 -5.43
CA ARG A 184 20.07 19.33 -4.25
C ARG A 184 21.58 19.54 -4.33
N LEU A 185 22.34 18.55 -4.82
CA LEU A 185 23.79 18.64 -4.95
C LEU A 185 24.18 19.68 -6.01
N TYR A 186 23.43 19.78 -7.10
CA TYR A 186 23.68 20.80 -8.14
C TYR A 186 23.49 22.24 -7.60
N LYS A 187 22.45 22.50 -6.81
CA LYS A 187 22.22 23.82 -6.22
C LYS A 187 23.28 24.28 -5.21
N VAL A 188 23.93 23.36 -4.52
CA VAL A 188 25.00 23.68 -3.54
C VAL A 188 26.32 24.03 -4.23
N HIS A 189 26.51 23.74 -5.49
CA HIS A 189 27.70 24.07 -6.26
C HIS A 189 27.58 25.36 -7.10
N GLU A 190 26.41 25.97 -7.15
CA GLU A 190 26.15 27.24 -7.85
C GLU A 190 26.17 28.46 -6.87
N ASP A 191 26.15 28.24 -5.56
CA ASP A 191 26.30 29.25 -4.50
C ASP A 191 27.72 29.22 -3.93
#